data_b9f5dc169a7939dfce88415088165897
#
_entry.id   b9f5dc169a7939dfce88415088165897
#
_cell.length_a   1.000
_cell.length_b   1.000
_cell.length_c   1.000
_cell.angle_alpha   90.00
_cell.angle_beta   90.00
_cell.angle_gamma   90.00
#
_symmetry.space_group_name_H-M   'P 1'
#
loop_
_entity.id
_entity.type
_entity.pdbx_description
1 polymer ?
#
loop_
_entity_poly.entity_id
_entity_poly.type
_entity_poly.pdbx_seq_one_letter_code
_entity_poly.pdbx_strand_id
1 'polypeptide(L)'
;VAVTGEKEEALQARGQSYQKVITTSASQAGYYPGGEMMTVKTLFVPETGRILGCQIVGGKGVDKRIDDMANAVRFGMTCFDLQEMELAYAPPFSSAKDPVNMAGYVIGNVVEGLMKPFYIENLDQIPDTAIRLDVRTPEECAGGMMPGFINIPLDSLRERLDELDAERKVYITCQ
;
A
#
# COMPACT_ATOMS: atom_id res chain seq x y z
N VAL A 1 -12.33 -7.54 -10.21
CA VAL A 1 -12.29 -7.44 -8.74
C VAL A 1 -12.31 -8.85 -8.17
N ALA A 2 -11.40 -9.13 -7.22
CA ALA A 2 -11.36 -10.39 -6.48
C ALA A 2 -11.28 -10.09 -4.97
N VAL A 3 -11.86 -10.98 -4.14
CA VAL A 3 -11.94 -10.79 -2.68
C VAL A 3 -11.72 -12.14 -2.00
N THR A 4 -10.99 -12.15 -0.90
CA THR A 4 -10.83 -13.32 -0.02
C THR A 4 -10.77 -12.90 1.45
N GLY A 5 -11.12 -13.81 2.35
CA GLY A 5 -11.11 -13.58 3.78
C GLY A 5 -12.19 -12.60 4.26
N GLU A 6 -11.88 -11.87 5.31
CA GLU A 6 -12.80 -10.96 5.98
C GLU A 6 -12.93 -9.61 5.25
N LYS A 7 -14.10 -8.98 5.40
CA LYS A 7 -14.34 -7.60 4.97
C LYS A 7 -14.33 -6.64 6.17
N GLU A 8 -14.08 -5.36 5.92
CA GLU A 8 -14.06 -4.34 6.98
C GLU A 8 -15.35 -4.34 7.80
N GLU A 9 -16.50 -4.39 7.11
CA GLU A 9 -17.81 -4.37 7.77
C GLU A 9 -18.00 -5.56 8.72
N ALA A 10 -17.51 -6.75 8.35
CA ALA A 10 -17.59 -7.93 9.19
C ALA A 10 -16.68 -7.83 10.43
N LEU A 11 -15.48 -7.28 10.27
CA LEU A 11 -14.55 -7.04 11.38
C LEU A 11 -15.09 -5.99 12.35
N GLN A 12 -15.63 -4.89 11.82
CA GLN A 12 -16.28 -3.82 12.59
C GLN A 12 -17.49 -4.35 13.38
N ALA A 13 -18.36 -5.11 12.73
CA ALA A 13 -19.55 -5.67 13.37
C ALA A 13 -19.21 -6.60 14.56
N ARG A 14 -18.04 -7.25 14.53
CA ARG A 14 -17.53 -8.11 15.63
C ARG A 14 -16.67 -7.38 16.65
N GLY A 15 -16.38 -6.10 16.44
CA GLY A 15 -15.44 -5.35 17.29
C GLY A 15 -14.00 -5.88 17.22
N GLN A 16 -13.61 -6.54 16.14
CA GLN A 16 -12.27 -7.06 15.97
C GLN A 16 -11.33 -5.92 15.52
N SER A 17 -10.22 -5.76 16.26
CA SER A 17 -9.15 -4.82 15.87
C SER A 17 -8.53 -5.24 14.55
N TYR A 18 -8.41 -4.31 13.65
CA TYR A 18 -7.71 -4.48 12.36
C TYR A 18 -7.12 -3.14 11.89
N GLN A 19 -6.15 -3.26 11.02
CA GLN A 19 -5.68 -2.15 10.17
C GLN A 19 -5.72 -2.57 8.70
N LYS A 20 -5.55 -1.61 7.81
CA LYS A 20 -5.50 -1.85 6.37
C LYS A 20 -4.29 -1.19 5.75
N VAL A 21 -3.82 -1.73 4.65
CA VAL A 21 -2.95 -1.05 3.69
C VAL A 21 -3.55 -1.14 2.31
N ILE A 22 -3.24 -0.16 1.49
CA ILE A 22 -3.60 -0.13 0.07
C ILE A 22 -2.29 0.07 -0.70
N THR A 23 -1.96 -0.91 -1.54
CA THR A 23 -0.77 -0.86 -2.37
C THR A 23 -1.16 -0.91 -3.84
N THR A 24 -0.42 -0.21 -4.69
CA THR A 24 -0.61 -0.26 -6.14
C THR A 24 0.67 -0.76 -6.77
N SER A 25 0.59 -1.79 -7.60
CA SER A 25 1.73 -2.44 -8.23
C SER A 25 1.39 -2.92 -9.62
N ALA A 26 2.41 -3.01 -10.49
CA ALA A 26 2.24 -3.59 -11.81
C ALA A 26 2.08 -5.12 -11.72
N SER A 27 1.29 -5.70 -12.63
CA SER A 27 1.07 -7.15 -12.73
C SER A 27 2.31 -7.93 -13.14
N GLN A 28 3.31 -7.25 -13.71
CA GLN A 28 4.54 -7.84 -14.26
C GLN A 28 5.69 -6.82 -14.28
N ALA A 29 6.88 -7.27 -14.69
CA ALA A 29 8.06 -6.42 -14.79
C ALA A 29 7.81 -5.21 -15.72
N GLY A 30 8.11 -4.00 -15.26
CA GLY A 30 7.79 -2.75 -15.95
C GLY A 30 8.47 -2.58 -17.31
N TYR A 31 9.60 -3.27 -17.54
CA TYR A 31 10.29 -3.28 -18.83
C TYR A 31 9.69 -4.27 -19.83
N TYR A 32 8.75 -5.13 -19.42
CA TYR A 32 8.10 -6.10 -20.31
C TYR A 32 6.72 -5.57 -20.75
N PRO A 33 6.39 -5.60 -22.05
CA PRO A 33 5.15 -5.02 -22.57
C PRO A 33 3.87 -5.68 -22.02
N GLY A 34 2.82 -4.89 -21.86
CA GLY A 34 1.48 -5.37 -21.50
C GLY A 34 1.25 -5.57 -20.01
N GLY A 35 2.04 -4.93 -19.15
CA GLY A 35 1.76 -4.81 -17.73
C GLY A 35 0.53 -3.94 -17.46
N GLU A 36 -0.26 -4.32 -16.47
CA GLU A 36 -1.41 -3.57 -15.99
C GLU A 36 -1.27 -3.30 -14.50
N MET A 37 -1.73 -2.14 -14.05
CA MET A 37 -1.72 -1.80 -12.63
C MET A 37 -2.84 -2.55 -11.89
N MET A 38 -2.54 -2.95 -10.66
CA MET A 38 -3.53 -3.49 -9.73
C MET A 38 -3.41 -2.80 -8.38
N THR A 39 -4.55 -2.59 -7.75
CA THR A 39 -4.64 -2.07 -6.38
C THR A 39 -5.02 -3.20 -5.45
N VAL A 40 -4.22 -3.39 -4.41
CA VAL A 40 -4.38 -4.45 -3.40
C VAL A 40 -4.68 -3.80 -2.06
N LYS A 41 -5.87 -4.04 -1.53
CA LYS A 41 -6.27 -3.67 -0.17
C LYS A 41 -6.15 -4.90 0.71
N THR A 42 -5.32 -4.84 1.75
CA THR A 42 -5.11 -5.95 2.69
C THR A 42 -5.49 -5.53 4.10
N LEU A 43 -6.28 -6.38 4.77
CA LEU A 43 -6.67 -6.24 6.17
C LEU A 43 -5.82 -7.16 7.03
N PHE A 44 -5.35 -6.67 8.17
CA PHE A 44 -4.44 -7.42 9.04
C PHE A 44 -4.63 -7.06 10.53
N VAL A 45 -4.16 -7.93 11.39
CA VAL A 45 -4.11 -7.71 12.85
C VAL A 45 -2.95 -6.75 13.17
N PRO A 46 -3.19 -5.59 13.82
CA PRO A 46 -2.17 -4.57 14.03
C PRO A 46 -0.93 -5.03 14.77
N GLU A 47 -1.10 -5.90 15.76
CA GLU A 47 -0.04 -6.34 16.66
C GLU A 47 0.87 -7.42 16.05
N THR A 48 0.35 -8.22 15.12
CA THR A 48 1.04 -9.40 14.60
C THR A 48 1.29 -9.37 13.10
N GLY A 49 0.61 -8.48 12.39
CA GLY A 49 0.62 -8.48 10.93
C GLY A 49 -0.12 -9.67 10.29
N ARG A 50 -0.86 -10.47 11.07
CA ARG A 50 -1.61 -11.63 10.54
C ARG A 50 -2.69 -11.17 9.57
N ILE A 51 -2.69 -11.79 8.39
CA ILE A 51 -3.60 -11.43 7.31
C ILE A 51 -5.02 -11.90 7.62
N LEU A 52 -5.98 -10.98 7.50
CA LEU A 52 -7.40 -11.22 7.77
C LEU A 52 -8.22 -11.31 6.50
N GLY A 53 -7.88 -10.52 5.50
CA GLY A 53 -8.61 -10.47 4.24
C GLY A 53 -7.90 -9.61 3.21
N CYS A 54 -8.29 -9.80 1.96
CA CYS A 54 -7.72 -9.06 0.84
C CYS A 54 -8.76 -8.79 -0.24
N GLN A 55 -8.63 -7.63 -0.86
CA GLN A 55 -9.39 -7.25 -2.05
C GLN A 55 -8.42 -6.72 -3.10
N ILE A 56 -8.54 -7.22 -4.33
CA ILE A 56 -7.69 -6.79 -5.45
C ILE A 56 -8.59 -6.26 -6.58
N VAL A 57 -8.24 -5.07 -7.07
CA VAL A 57 -8.86 -4.44 -8.22
C VAL A 57 -7.79 -4.26 -9.30
N GLY A 58 -8.06 -4.75 -10.48
CA GLY A 58 -7.14 -4.70 -11.62
C GLY A 58 -7.61 -5.58 -12.74
N GLY A 59 -6.80 -5.74 -13.73
CA GLY A 59 -7.04 -6.63 -14.86
C GLY A 59 -6.21 -7.91 -14.75
N LYS A 60 -5.11 -7.94 -15.47
CA LYS A 60 -4.24 -9.10 -15.63
C LYS A 60 -3.55 -9.51 -14.32
N GLY A 61 -3.59 -10.79 -13.99
CA GLY A 61 -2.87 -11.38 -12.86
C GLY A 61 -3.49 -11.17 -11.48
N VAL A 62 -4.72 -10.64 -11.41
CA VAL A 62 -5.50 -10.54 -10.17
C VAL A 62 -5.86 -11.92 -9.62
N ASP A 63 -6.21 -12.84 -10.51
CA ASP A 63 -6.54 -14.23 -10.20
C ASP A 63 -5.42 -14.96 -9.45
N LYS A 64 -4.19 -14.84 -9.93
CA LYS A 64 -3.02 -15.42 -9.28
C LYS A 64 -2.85 -14.89 -7.84
N ARG A 65 -2.84 -13.56 -7.67
CA ARG A 65 -2.55 -12.92 -6.39
C ARG A 65 -3.63 -13.12 -5.35
N ILE A 66 -4.90 -13.18 -5.77
CA ILE A 66 -5.98 -13.43 -4.81
C ILE A 66 -5.92 -14.85 -4.26
N ASP A 67 -5.46 -15.83 -5.03
CA ASP A 67 -5.27 -17.21 -4.58
C ASP A 67 -4.10 -17.31 -3.58
N ASP A 68 -2.99 -16.60 -3.83
CA ASP A 68 -1.88 -16.48 -2.87
C ASP A 68 -2.38 -15.86 -1.55
N MET A 69 -3.16 -14.78 -1.62
CA MET A 69 -3.74 -14.15 -0.43
C MET A 69 -4.79 -15.01 0.26
N ALA A 70 -5.57 -15.83 -0.48
CA ALA A 70 -6.49 -16.78 0.10
C ALA A 70 -5.77 -17.87 0.93
N ASN A 71 -4.63 -18.34 0.43
CA ASN A 71 -3.77 -19.25 1.16
C ASN A 71 -3.20 -18.57 2.43
N ALA A 72 -2.73 -17.31 2.31
CA ALA A 72 -2.24 -16.56 3.46
C ALA A 72 -3.30 -16.42 4.56
N VAL A 73 -4.54 -16.07 4.21
CA VAL A 73 -5.66 -16.01 5.17
C VAL A 73 -5.94 -17.39 5.77
N ARG A 74 -6.01 -18.42 4.93
CA ARG A 74 -6.35 -19.79 5.37
C ARG A 74 -5.36 -20.36 6.36
N PHE A 75 -4.08 -20.13 6.14
CA PHE A 75 -3.00 -20.65 7.00
C PHE A 75 -2.59 -19.71 8.13
N GLY A 76 -3.24 -18.54 8.24
CA GLY A 76 -2.95 -17.56 9.29
C GLY A 76 -1.58 -16.91 9.15
N MET A 77 -1.11 -16.76 7.92
CA MET A 77 0.18 -16.13 7.63
C MET A 77 0.19 -14.67 8.05
N THR A 78 1.39 -14.18 8.35
CA THR A 78 1.66 -12.79 8.71
C THR A 78 2.22 -12.01 7.51
N CYS A 79 2.36 -10.70 7.67
CA CYS A 79 3.04 -9.87 6.67
C CYS A 79 4.50 -10.29 6.45
N PHE A 80 5.17 -10.82 7.48
CA PHE A 80 6.54 -11.31 7.39
C PHE A 80 6.62 -12.58 6.53
N ASP A 81 5.63 -13.47 6.66
CA ASP A 81 5.53 -14.65 5.77
C ASP A 81 5.31 -14.20 4.32
N LEU A 82 4.47 -13.15 4.06
CA LEU A 82 4.29 -12.61 2.71
C LEU A 82 5.58 -12.02 2.11
N GLN A 83 6.43 -11.40 2.93
CA GLN A 83 7.74 -10.88 2.50
C GLN A 83 8.67 -12.00 2.02
N GLU A 84 8.62 -13.14 2.71
CA GLU A 84 9.47 -14.31 2.48
C GLU A 84 8.94 -15.26 1.39
N MET A 85 7.71 -15.04 0.90
CA MET A 85 7.15 -15.88 -0.17
C MET A 85 8.01 -15.84 -1.42
N GLU A 86 8.54 -16.99 -1.82
CA GLU A 86 9.25 -17.19 -3.08
C GLU A 86 8.25 -17.52 -4.19
N LEU A 87 7.64 -16.48 -4.75
CA LEU A 87 6.62 -16.62 -5.79
C LEU A 87 7.27 -16.79 -7.17
N ALA A 88 6.62 -17.61 -8.01
CA ALA A 88 7.10 -17.88 -9.36
C ALA A 88 7.22 -16.59 -10.18
N TYR A 89 8.42 -16.34 -10.70
CA TYR A 89 8.76 -15.14 -11.46
C TYR A 89 9.15 -15.46 -12.91
N ALA A 90 8.56 -14.74 -13.82
CA ALA A 90 9.08 -14.49 -15.16
C ALA A 90 8.56 -13.11 -15.62
N PRO A 91 9.32 -12.34 -16.42
CA PRO A 91 8.96 -10.97 -16.78
C PRO A 91 7.52 -10.77 -17.32
N PRO A 92 6.95 -11.70 -18.12
CA PRO A 92 5.57 -11.55 -18.62
C PRO A 92 4.48 -11.80 -17.58
N PHE A 93 4.81 -12.39 -16.41
CA PHE A 93 3.81 -12.89 -15.46
C PHE A 93 3.91 -12.30 -14.07
N SER A 94 5.06 -11.72 -13.72
CA SER A 94 5.29 -11.17 -12.39
C SER A 94 6.43 -10.15 -12.38
N SER A 95 6.65 -9.52 -11.24
CA SER A 95 7.85 -8.75 -10.90
C SER A 95 8.72 -9.55 -9.94
N ALA A 96 10.01 -9.22 -9.82
CA ALA A 96 10.91 -9.86 -8.87
C ALA A 96 10.42 -9.72 -7.41
N LYS A 97 9.77 -8.60 -7.09
CA LYS A 97 8.94 -8.43 -5.89
C LYS A 97 7.48 -8.36 -6.35
N ASP A 98 6.75 -9.44 -6.10
CA ASP A 98 5.35 -9.55 -6.50
C ASP A 98 4.47 -8.57 -5.69
N PRO A 99 3.31 -8.13 -6.21
CA PRO A 99 2.33 -7.36 -5.45
C PRO A 99 1.99 -7.94 -4.07
N VAL A 100 2.02 -9.26 -3.89
CA VAL A 100 1.83 -9.93 -2.60
C VAL A 100 2.99 -9.63 -1.65
N ASN A 101 4.24 -9.74 -2.11
CA ASN A 101 5.41 -9.36 -1.30
C ASN A 101 5.37 -7.87 -0.95
N MET A 102 5.00 -7.01 -1.90
CA MET A 102 4.88 -5.56 -1.65
C MET A 102 3.85 -5.24 -0.58
N ALA A 103 2.69 -5.92 -0.58
CA ALA A 103 1.72 -5.79 0.51
C ALA A 103 2.35 -6.19 1.86
N GLY A 104 3.09 -7.30 1.89
CA GLY A 104 3.83 -7.75 3.07
C GLY A 104 4.81 -6.71 3.60
N TYR A 105 5.61 -6.10 2.73
CA TYR A 105 6.58 -5.06 3.13
C TYR A 105 5.89 -3.82 3.71
N VAL A 106 4.82 -3.34 3.07
CA VAL A 106 4.09 -2.16 3.55
C VAL A 106 3.40 -2.44 4.89
N ILE A 107 2.80 -3.63 5.08
CA ILE A 107 2.23 -4.03 6.36
C ILE A 107 3.33 -4.14 7.43
N GLY A 108 4.49 -4.74 7.10
CA GLY A 108 5.63 -4.83 8.00
C GLY A 108 6.07 -3.47 8.52
N ASN A 109 6.18 -2.48 7.64
CA ASN A 109 6.51 -1.10 8.04
C ASN A 109 5.49 -0.51 9.02
N VAL A 110 4.20 -0.87 8.90
CA VAL A 110 3.16 -0.43 9.84
C VAL A 110 3.30 -1.14 11.18
N VAL A 111 3.48 -2.46 11.19
CA VAL A 111 3.62 -3.29 12.40
C VAL A 111 4.87 -2.89 13.18
N GLU A 112 5.96 -2.59 12.51
CA GLU A 112 7.23 -2.13 13.12
C GLU A 112 7.20 -0.64 13.52
N GLY A 113 6.11 0.08 13.23
CA GLY A 113 5.96 1.49 13.58
C GLY A 113 6.77 2.46 12.72
N LEU A 114 7.34 1.99 11.61
CA LEU A 114 8.10 2.82 10.65
C LEU A 114 7.18 3.69 9.80
N MET A 115 5.92 3.29 9.64
CA MET A 115 4.91 4.02 8.88
C MET A 115 3.58 4.03 9.62
N LYS A 116 2.88 5.17 9.59
CA LYS A 116 1.49 5.30 10.04
C LYS A 116 0.61 5.59 8.84
N PRO A 117 -0.20 4.64 8.36
CA PRO A 117 -1.05 4.87 7.19
C PRO A 117 -2.11 5.92 7.50
N PHE A 118 -2.38 6.76 6.51
CA PHE A 118 -3.45 7.74 6.51
C PHE A 118 -4.27 7.55 5.24
N TYR A 119 -5.58 7.66 5.34
CA TYR A 119 -6.47 7.32 4.23
C TYR A 119 -7.21 8.54 3.71
N ILE A 120 -7.54 8.51 2.43
CA ILE A 120 -8.19 9.62 1.74
C ILE A 120 -9.53 10.02 2.37
N GLU A 121 -10.25 9.07 2.95
CA GLU A 121 -11.50 9.31 3.66
C GLU A 121 -11.35 10.17 4.94
N ASN A 122 -10.11 10.41 5.37
CA ASN A 122 -9.80 11.19 6.59
C ASN A 122 -9.01 12.47 6.27
N LEU A 123 -9.00 12.93 5.03
CA LEU A 123 -8.23 14.13 4.62
C LEU A 123 -8.64 15.39 5.39
N ASP A 124 -9.91 15.51 5.75
CA ASP A 124 -10.48 16.59 6.56
C ASP A 124 -9.98 16.60 8.01
N GLN A 125 -9.40 15.49 8.46
CA GLN A 125 -8.83 15.34 9.81
C GLN A 125 -7.36 15.77 9.89
N ILE A 126 -6.73 16.12 8.77
CA ILE A 126 -5.36 16.63 8.77
C ILE A 126 -5.35 18.03 9.42
N PRO A 127 -4.63 18.23 10.56
CA PRO A 127 -4.54 19.52 11.19
C PRO A 127 -3.96 20.60 10.25
N ASP A 128 -4.43 21.82 10.36
CA ASP A 128 -3.87 22.94 9.58
C ASP A 128 -2.41 23.23 9.92
N THR A 129 -1.97 22.84 11.12
CA THR A 129 -0.56 22.91 11.54
C THR A 129 0.34 21.86 10.89
N ALA A 130 -0.22 20.82 10.27
CA ALA A 130 0.58 19.78 9.64
C ALA A 130 1.10 20.22 8.26
N ILE A 131 2.18 19.59 7.82
CA ILE A 131 2.70 19.72 6.46
C ILE A 131 2.00 18.67 5.60
N ARG A 132 1.46 19.07 4.46
CA ARG A 132 0.86 18.19 3.44
C ARG A 132 1.84 18.12 2.28
N LEU A 133 2.53 17.00 2.11
CA LEU A 133 3.62 16.82 1.18
C LEU A 133 3.26 15.82 0.08
N ASP A 134 3.38 16.24 -1.17
CA ASP A 134 3.28 15.37 -2.35
C ASP A 134 4.69 15.10 -2.89
N VAL A 135 5.11 13.84 -2.88
CA VAL A 135 6.47 13.45 -3.31
C VAL A 135 6.51 12.91 -4.74
N ARG A 136 5.41 13.02 -5.47
CA ARG A 136 5.34 12.65 -6.90
C ARG A 136 6.20 13.58 -7.76
N THR A 137 6.48 13.15 -8.99
CA THR A 137 7.16 14.01 -9.96
C THR A 137 6.26 15.19 -10.38
N PRO A 138 6.83 16.30 -10.91
CA PRO A 138 6.04 17.41 -11.42
C PRO A 138 5.07 17.00 -12.54
N GLU A 139 5.47 16.03 -13.38
CA GLU A 139 4.66 15.49 -14.47
C GLU A 139 3.42 14.74 -13.93
N GLU A 140 3.58 13.96 -12.88
CA GLU A 140 2.47 13.27 -12.22
C GLU A 140 1.52 14.27 -11.52
N CYS A 141 2.09 15.33 -10.93
CA CYS A 141 1.32 16.41 -10.29
C CYS A 141 0.55 17.28 -11.30
N ALA A 142 1.01 17.37 -12.55
CA ALA A 142 0.34 18.13 -13.61
C ALA A 142 -1.08 17.61 -13.90
N GLY A 143 -1.35 16.33 -13.64
CA GLY A 143 -2.68 15.74 -13.71
C GLY A 143 -3.61 16.11 -12.55
N GLY A 144 -3.11 16.79 -11.54
CA GLY A 144 -3.83 17.24 -10.35
C GLY A 144 -3.11 16.86 -9.05
N MET A 145 -3.24 17.74 -8.06
CA MET A 145 -2.73 17.56 -6.69
C MET A 145 -3.88 17.67 -5.70
N MET A 146 -3.74 17.05 -4.54
CA MET A 146 -4.67 17.26 -3.44
C MET A 146 -4.58 18.70 -2.93
N PRO A 147 -5.71 19.34 -2.62
CA PRO A 147 -5.70 20.72 -2.12
C PRO A 147 -4.84 20.90 -0.87
N GLY A 148 -4.00 21.94 -0.88
CA GLY A 148 -3.15 22.29 0.26
C GLY A 148 -1.87 21.45 0.40
N PHE A 149 -1.59 20.53 -0.54
CA PHE A 149 -0.33 19.82 -0.59
C PHE A 149 0.74 20.65 -1.34
N ILE A 150 1.97 20.60 -0.85
CA ILE A 150 3.15 21.13 -1.54
C ILE A 150 3.88 20.00 -2.24
N ASN A 151 4.43 20.26 -3.42
CA ASN A 151 5.18 19.24 -4.15
C ASN A 151 6.68 19.40 -3.91
N ILE A 152 7.28 18.37 -3.35
CA ILE A 152 8.75 18.21 -3.31
C ILE A 152 9.02 16.79 -3.80
N PRO A 153 9.46 16.60 -5.06
CA PRO A 153 9.72 15.29 -5.62
C PRO A 153 10.68 14.45 -4.76
N LEU A 154 10.40 13.16 -4.65
CA LEU A 154 11.18 12.24 -3.83
C LEU A 154 12.69 12.32 -4.10
N ASP A 155 13.07 12.45 -5.38
CA ASP A 155 14.47 12.50 -5.81
C ASP A 155 15.20 13.75 -5.31
N SER A 156 14.49 14.87 -5.09
CA SER A 156 15.04 16.12 -4.56
C SER A 156 14.76 16.34 -3.07
N LEU A 157 13.92 15.50 -2.47
CA LEU A 157 13.45 15.69 -1.10
C LEU A 157 14.60 15.78 -0.08
N ARG A 158 15.63 14.94 -0.23
CA ARG A 158 16.77 14.91 0.69
C ARG A 158 17.55 16.23 0.72
N GLU A 159 17.65 16.91 -0.42
CA GLU A 159 18.34 18.18 -0.56
C GLU A 159 17.49 19.38 -0.11
N ARG A 160 16.18 19.15 0.05
CA ARG A 160 15.18 20.18 0.38
C ARG A 160 14.50 19.95 1.73
N LEU A 161 15.09 19.11 2.59
CA LEU A 161 14.54 18.83 3.93
C LEU A 161 14.47 20.07 4.83
N ASP A 162 15.31 21.05 4.62
CA ASP A 162 15.34 22.34 5.33
C ASP A 162 14.12 23.23 5.02
N GLU A 163 13.37 22.94 3.94
CA GLU A 163 12.09 23.58 3.65
C GLU A 163 10.94 23.06 4.55
N LEU A 164 11.17 21.93 5.23
CA LEU A 164 10.18 21.27 6.08
C LEU A 164 10.52 21.50 7.56
N ASP A 165 9.56 22.05 8.30
CA ASP A 165 9.70 22.22 9.74
C ASP A 165 9.67 20.86 10.45
N ALA A 166 10.79 20.46 11.06
CA ALA A 166 10.96 19.17 11.73
C ALA A 166 10.04 18.95 12.94
N GLU A 167 9.50 20.04 13.52
CA GLU A 167 8.59 19.97 14.68
C GLU A 167 7.13 19.71 14.25
N ARG A 168 6.85 19.79 12.95
CA ARG A 168 5.49 19.62 12.43
C ARG A 168 5.28 18.18 11.93
N LYS A 169 4.07 17.65 12.14
CA LYS A 169 3.68 16.38 11.49
C LYS A 169 3.63 16.56 9.99
N VAL A 170 4.15 15.55 9.27
CA VAL A 170 4.10 15.51 7.81
C VAL A 170 3.15 14.40 7.37
N TYR A 171 2.20 14.75 6.52
CA TYR A 171 1.34 13.80 5.80
C TYR A 171 1.82 13.73 4.36
N ILE A 172 2.20 12.55 3.94
CA ILE A 172 2.85 12.33 2.63
C ILE A 172 1.90 11.59 1.72
N THR A 173 1.81 12.06 0.47
CA THR A 173 1.18 11.32 -0.63
C THR A 173 2.20 11.00 -1.70
N CYS A 174 2.00 9.84 -2.35
CA CYS A 174 2.75 9.36 -3.51
C CYS A 174 1.75 8.86 -4.56
N GLN A 175 2.23 8.20 -5.59
CA GLN A 175 1.41 7.61 -6.66
C GLN A 175 0.51 6.46 -6.14
#